data_4a5ab4d16ab2a17ea52ef6cff6e59505
#
_entry.id   4a5ab4d16ab2a17ea52ef6cff6e59505
#
_cell.length_a   1.000
_cell.length_b   1.000
_cell.length_c   1.000
_cell.angle_alpha   90.00
_cell.angle_beta   90.00
_cell.angle_gamma   90.00
#
_symmetry.space_group_name_H-M   'P 1'
#
loop_
_entity.id
_entity.type
_entity.pdbx_description
1 polymer ?
#
loop_
_entity_poly.entity_id
_entity_poly.type
_entity_poly.pdbx_seq_one_letter_code
_entity_poly.pdbx_strand_id
1 'polypeptide(L)'
;INEAYGVLKDPQMRAAYDRFGHAGIDGAAGRGGGAGGFDFTGFADIFDEMFGDIMGGARRGGAPAGADLRYNMDISLEEAYHGKPAQIRVPKWVGCESGNGSGAEAGSRPVSCPTCQGRGRVRMQQGFFTIERACPGCGGQGQVIESPCKTCDGAGRVHREKTLQVNIPSGLEDGTRIRLAGEGEAGKRGGPPGDLYIFLSITPHRFFQREGANLYCRV
;
A
#
# COMPACT_ATOMS: atom_id res chain seq x y z
N ILE A 1 20.54 17.10 9.06
CA ILE A 1 20.18 18.10 8.04
C ILE A 1 18.69 18.04 7.71
N ASN A 2 18.12 16.85 7.40
CA ASN A 2 16.70 16.71 7.06
C ASN A 2 15.77 17.07 8.23
N GLU A 3 16.17 16.76 9.45
CA GLU A 3 15.42 17.05 10.67
C GLU A 3 15.38 18.57 10.93
N ALA A 4 16.54 19.23 10.88
CA ALA A 4 16.64 20.68 11.01
C ALA A 4 15.83 21.42 9.91
N TYR A 5 15.87 20.93 8.67
CA TYR A 5 15.08 21.48 7.58
C TYR A 5 13.57 21.31 7.82
N GLY A 6 13.14 20.15 8.34
CA GLY A 6 11.74 19.88 8.68
C GLY A 6 11.19 20.90 9.69
N VAL A 7 11.98 21.22 10.72
CA VAL A 7 11.61 22.19 11.75
C VAL A 7 11.61 23.63 11.21
N LEU A 8 12.63 24.01 10.44
CA LEU A 8 12.79 25.38 9.95
C LEU A 8 11.86 25.74 8.78
N LYS A 9 11.38 24.73 8.05
CA LYS A 9 10.46 24.91 6.91
C LYS A 9 9.07 25.32 7.37
N ASP A 10 8.63 24.87 8.54
CA ASP A 10 7.31 25.15 9.07
C ASP A 10 7.38 26.34 10.05
N PRO A 11 6.64 27.44 9.76
CA PRO A 11 6.66 28.64 10.61
C PRO A 11 6.25 28.39 12.08
N GLN A 12 5.37 27.40 12.33
CA GLN A 12 4.89 27.08 13.67
C GLN A 12 5.93 26.25 14.43
N MET A 13 6.53 25.28 13.78
CA MET A 13 7.62 24.46 14.34
C MET A 13 8.84 25.34 14.63
N ARG A 14 9.15 26.28 13.74
CA ARG A 14 10.21 27.27 13.97
C ARG A 14 9.92 28.17 15.17
N ALA A 15 8.70 28.67 15.31
CA ALA A 15 8.32 29.49 16.46
C ALA A 15 8.35 28.71 17.78
N ALA A 16 8.01 27.43 17.78
CA ALA A 16 8.15 26.55 18.92
C ALA A 16 9.63 26.28 19.27
N TYR A 17 10.47 26.07 18.27
CA TYR A 17 11.92 25.92 18.44
C TYR A 17 12.57 27.20 18.97
N ASP A 18 12.21 28.36 18.44
CA ASP A 18 12.74 29.65 18.86
C ASP A 18 12.38 30.00 20.31
N ARG A 19 11.26 29.45 20.84
CA ARG A 19 10.81 29.66 22.24
C ARG A 19 11.33 28.63 23.23
N PHE A 20 11.41 27.37 22.82
CA PHE A 20 11.63 26.23 23.71
C PHE A 20 12.87 25.40 23.36
N GLY A 21 13.60 25.76 22.29
CA GLY A 21 14.76 25.01 21.82
C GLY A 21 14.44 23.57 21.45
N HIS A 22 15.40 22.67 21.67
CA HIS A 22 15.19 21.23 21.40
C HIS A 22 14.06 20.60 22.23
N ALA A 23 13.82 21.12 23.46
CA ALA A 23 12.73 20.62 24.32
C ALA A 23 11.33 20.84 23.69
N GLY A 24 11.17 21.84 22.82
CA GLY A 24 9.92 22.06 22.09
C GLY A 24 9.68 21.09 20.95
N ILE A 25 10.70 20.33 20.52
CA ILE A 25 10.65 19.37 19.43
C ILE A 25 10.77 17.94 19.96
N ASP A 26 11.65 17.71 20.97
CA ASP A 26 11.88 16.38 21.55
C ASP A 26 10.70 15.87 22.40
N GLY A 27 9.82 16.75 22.86
CA GLY A 27 8.58 16.37 23.55
C GLY A 27 7.62 15.52 22.71
N ALA A 28 7.80 15.48 21.38
CA ALA A 28 7.05 14.64 20.46
C ALA A 28 7.65 13.24 20.27
N ALA A 29 8.91 12.99 20.67
CA ALA A 29 9.63 11.75 20.36
C ALA A 29 10.03 10.90 21.58
N GLY A 30 9.85 11.34 22.84
CA GLY A 30 10.45 10.69 24.00
C GLY A 30 9.47 10.39 25.14
N ARG A 31 9.06 9.16 25.25
CA ARG A 31 8.43 8.53 26.41
C ARG A 31 9.44 8.43 27.56
N GLY A 32 9.20 9.14 28.66
CA GLY A 32 9.93 8.84 29.92
C GLY A 32 10.10 10.00 30.90
N GLY A 33 9.21 10.12 31.86
CA GLY A 33 9.48 10.42 33.27
C GLY A 33 9.93 11.81 33.71
N GLY A 34 9.06 12.49 34.49
CA GLY A 34 9.53 13.38 35.55
C GLY A 34 8.93 14.78 35.61
N ALA A 35 7.95 14.94 36.49
CA ALA A 35 7.58 16.09 37.33
C ALA A 35 7.78 17.54 36.83
N GLY A 36 6.65 18.22 36.58
CA GLY A 36 6.58 19.66 36.47
C GLY A 36 5.31 20.12 35.78
N GLY A 37 4.25 20.36 36.56
CA GLY A 37 2.91 20.67 36.05
C GLY A 37 2.81 21.91 35.18
N PHE A 38 2.63 21.69 33.91
CA PHE A 38 1.93 22.57 33.01
C PHE A 38 1.02 21.66 32.15
N ASP A 39 -0.26 22.07 32.11
CA ASP A 39 -1.35 21.35 31.43
C ASP A 39 -1.10 21.23 29.91
N PHE A 40 -0.33 20.18 29.56
CA PHE A 40 0.09 19.87 28.17
C PHE A 40 -0.94 18.98 27.43
N THR A 41 -2.04 18.60 28.09
CA THR A 41 -3.08 17.74 27.50
C THR A 41 -3.79 18.39 26.31
N GLY A 42 -3.97 19.71 26.34
CA GLY A 42 -4.60 20.44 25.24
C GLY A 42 -3.75 20.53 23.95
N PHE A 43 -2.40 20.42 24.07
CA PHE A 43 -1.51 20.49 22.93
C PHE A 43 -1.28 19.11 22.27
N ALA A 44 -1.29 18.05 23.07
CA ALA A 44 -1.19 16.68 22.55
C ALA A 44 -2.43 16.32 21.72
N ASP A 45 -3.62 16.73 22.14
CA ASP A 45 -4.86 16.48 21.41
C ASP A 45 -4.92 17.26 20.08
N ILE A 46 -4.45 18.52 20.06
CA ILE A 46 -4.39 19.33 18.84
C ILE A 46 -3.29 18.81 17.88
N PHE A 47 -2.21 18.29 18.43
CA PHE A 47 -1.11 17.71 17.64
C PHE A 47 -1.51 16.36 17.03
N ASP A 48 -2.24 15.53 17.76
CA ASP A 48 -2.76 14.24 17.27
C ASP A 48 -3.87 14.43 16.22
N GLU A 49 -4.70 15.47 16.37
CA GLU A 49 -5.75 15.81 15.41
C GLU A 49 -5.18 16.42 14.11
N MET A 50 -4.11 17.21 14.19
CA MET A 50 -3.53 17.91 13.04
C MET A 50 -2.42 17.08 12.34
N PHE A 51 -1.63 16.29 13.09
CA PHE A 51 -0.55 15.45 12.56
C PHE A 51 -0.93 13.99 12.41
N GLY A 52 -1.85 13.48 13.18
CA GLY A 52 -2.43 12.14 13.01
C GLY A 52 -3.09 11.97 11.63
N ASP A 53 -3.62 13.04 11.06
CA ASP A 53 -4.23 13.03 9.72
C ASP A 53 -3.18 13.10 8.59
N ILE A 54 -1.96 13.59 8.85
CA ILE A 54 -0.89 13.77 7.84
C ILE A 54 0.13 12.61 7.85
N MET A 55 0.48 12.05 9.02
CA MET A 55 1.48 10.97 9.12
C MET A 55 0.91 9.60 9.46
N GLY A 56 -0.18 9.56 10.18
CA GLY A 56 -0.93 8.36 10.39
C GLY A 56 -2.14 8.38 9.50
N GLY A 57 -1.99 8.19 8.19
CA GLY A 57 -3.13 8.10 7.28
C GLY A 57 -4.20 7.24 7.92
N ALA A 58 -5.12 7.87 8.67
CA ALA A 58 -6.34 7.26 9.13
C ALA A 58 -7.01 6.72 7.87
N ARG A 59 -6.74 5.45 7.56
CA ARG A 59 -7.43 4.71 6.51
C ARG A 59 -8.90 4.76 6.89
N ARG A 60 -9.54 5.87 6.52
CA ARG A 60 -10.99 5.96 6.45
C ARG A 60 -11.40 4.69 5.76
N GLY A 61 -12.10 3.81 6.43
CA GLY A 61 -12.62 2.49 6.06
C GLY A 61 -12.69 2.14 4.58
N GLY A 62 -11.59 2.34 3.85
CA GLY A 62 -11.45 2.00 2.45
C GLY A 62 -11.28 0.48 2.30
N ALA A 63 -11.78 -0.05 1.22
CA ALA A 63 -11.59 -1.44 0.88
C ALA A 63 -10.08 -1.75 0.81
N PRO A 64 -9.63 -2.90 1.33
CA PRO A 64 -8.22 -3.26 1.37
C PRO A 64 -7.63 -3.33 -0.04
N ALA A 65 -6.42 -2.78 -0.21
CA ALA A 65 -5.68 -2.85 -1.46
C ALA A 65 -5.34 -4.31 -1.82
N GLY A 66 -5.16 -4.54 -3.10
CA GLY A 66 -4.62 -5.79 -3.62
C GLY A 66 -3.16 -5.98 -3.26
N ALA A 67 -2.69 -7.22 -3.27
CA ALA A 67 -1.30 -7.53 -3.05
C ALA A 67 -0.45 -7.22 -4.29
N ASP A 68 0.80 -6.85 -4.06
CA ASP A 68 1.78 -6.78 -5.13
C ASP A 68 2.16 -8.19 -5.59
N LEU A 69 2.46 -8.32 -6.87
CA LEU A 69 2.87 -9.57 -7.49
C LEU A 69 4.33 -9.49 -7.92
N ARG A 70 4.99 -10.62 -7.85
CA ARG A 70 6.35 -10.82 -8.34
C ARG A 70 6.35 -11.81 -9.50
N TYR A 71 7.02 -11.44 -10.59
CA TYR A 71 7.23 -12.30 -11.74
C TYR A 71 8.73 -12.33 -12.06
N ASN A 72 9.31 -13.53 -12.17
CA ASN A 72 10.71 -13.67 -12.59
C ASN A 72 10.73 -14.01 -14.07
N MET A 73 11.59 -13.34 -14.83
CA MET A 73 11.73 -13.54 -16.26
C MET A 73 13.20 -13.65 -16.61
N ASP A 74 13.55 -14.73 -17.29
CA ASP A 74 14.88 -14.94 -17.82
C ASP A 74 14.94 -14.37 -19.24
N ILE A 75 16.01 -13.62 -19.53
CA ILE A 75 16.28 -13.03 -20.84
C ILE A 75 17.71 -13.41 -21.28
N SER A 76 17.96 -13.45 -22.60
CA SER A 76 19.31 -13.65 -23.08
C SER A 76 20.12 -12.36 -23.03
N LEU A 77 21.45 -12.49 -23.18
CA LEU A 77 22.37 -11.35 -23.21
C LEU A 77 22.03 -10.40 -24.39
N GLU A 78 21.67 -10.95 -25.54
CA GLU A 78 21.29 -10.19 -26.74
C GLU A 78 19.96 -9.47 -26.54
N GLU A 79 19.00 -10.12 -25.89
CA GLU A 79 17.71 -9.52 -25.54
C GLU A 79 17.88 -8.39 -24.53
N ALA A 80 18.78 -8.54 -23.57
CA ALA A 80 19.13 -7.49 -22.62
C ALA A 80 19.76 -6.27 -23.30
N TYR A 81 20.58 -6.52 -24.35
CA TYR A 81 21.22 -5.46 -25.12
C TYR A 81 20.25 -4.72 -26.04
N HIS A 82 19.44 -5.44 -26.80
CA HIS A 82 18.53 -4.84 -27.78
C HIS A 82 17.20 -4.36 -27.18
N GLY A 83 16.80 -4.94 -26.06
CA GLY A 83 15.43 -4.85 -25.57
C GLY A 83 14.48 -5.71 -26.39
N LYS A 84 13.31 -6.01 -25.83
CA LYS A 84 12.25 -6.74 -26.57
C LYS A 84 10.87 -6.45 -26.01
N PRO A 85 9.82 -6.46 -26.84
CA PRO A 85 8.46 -6.65 -26.35
C PRO A 85 8.28 -8.10 -25.88
N ALA A 86 7.80 -8.28 -24.68
CA ALA A 86 7.51 -9.59 -24.11
C ALA A 86 6.03 -9.70 -23.75
N GLN A 87 5.47 -10.87 -23.88
CA GLN A 87 4.11 -11.18 -23.46
C GLN A 87 4.19 -12.18 -22.30
N ILE A 88 3.63 -11.79 -21.16
CA ILE A 88 3.59 -12.62 -19.97
C ILE A 88 2.16 -12.97 -19.59
N ARG A 89 1.97 -14.16 -19.01
CA ARG A 89 0.70 -14.61 -18.47
C ARG A 89 0.83 -14.67 -16.95
N VAL A 90 -0.03 -13.94 -16.28
CA VAL A 90 0.02 -13.82 -14.81
C VAL A 90 -1.32 -14.26 -14.24
N PRO A 91 -1.36 -15.40 -13.50
CA PRO A 91 -2.54 -15.78 -12.74
C PRO A 91 -2.72 -14.80 -11.57
N LYS A 92 -3.83 -14.10 -11.53
CA LYS A 92 -4.10 -13.10 -10.51
C LYS A 92 -5.58 -12.93 -10.20
N TRP A 93 -5.86 -12.33 -9.07
CA TRP A 93 -7.19 -11.83 -8.76
C TRP A 93 -7.46 -10.56 -9.57
N VAL A 94 -8.52 -10.58 -10.37
CA VAL A 94 -9.01 -9.43 -11.14
C VAL A 94 -10.34 -8.97 -10.58
N GLY A 95 -10.70 -7.70 -10.77
CA GLY A 95 -12.01 -7.19 -10.36
C GLY A 95 -13.14 -7.97 -11.04
N CYS A 96 -14.18 -8.28 -10.30
CA CYS A 96 -15.36 -8.94 -10.85
C CYS A 96 -16.16 -7.96 -11.72
N GLU A 97 -16.28 -8.25 -12.99
CA GLU A 97 -16.97 -7.40 -13.97
C GLU A 97 -18.48 -7.33 -13.70
N SER A 98 -19.10 -8.43 -13.23
CA SER A 98 -20.55 -8.52 -13.01
C SER A 98 -21.08 -7.53 -11.94
N GLY A 99 -20.24 -7.12 -10.99
CA GLY A 99 -20.60 -6.18 -9.92
C GLY A 99 -19.63 -4.99 -9.81
N ASN A 100 -18.88 -4.67 -10.89
CA ASN A 100 -17.88 -3.60 -10.92
C ASN A 100 -16.92 -3.63 -9.72
N GLY A 101 -16.52 -4.82 -9.31
CA GLY A 101 -15.60 -5.00 -8.19
C GLY A 101 -16.20 -4.80 -6.79
N SER A 102 -17.44 -4.33 -6.66
CA SER A 102 -18.08 -4.05 -5.36
C SER A 102 -18.38 -5.31 -4.53
N GLY A 103 -18.52 -6.46 -5.18
CA GLY A 103 -18.99 -7.70 -4.61
C GLY A 103 -20.53 -7.81 -4.51
N ALA A 104 -21.25 -6.74 -4.79
CA ALA A 104 -22.72 -6.75 -4.85
C ALA A 104 -23.21 -7.22 -6.25
N GLU A 105 -24.41 -7.75 -6.31
CA GLU A 105 -25.08 -8.10 -7.57
C GLU A 105 -25.30 -6.84 -8.42
N ALA A 106 -25.33 -7.01 -9.75
CA ALA A 106 -25.57 -5.91 -10.68
C ALA A 106 -26.85 -5.15 -10.31
N GLY A 107 -26.77 -3.84 -10.16
CA GLY A 107 -27.89 -2.98 -9.73
C GLY A 107 -28.03 -2.82 -8.21
N SER A 108 -27.34 -3.60 -7.40
CA SER A 108 -27.27 -3.41 -5.94
C SER A 108 -25.96 -2.73 -5.51
N ARG A 109 -25.96 -2.18 -4.30
CA ARG A 109 -24.78 -1.50 -3.72
C ARG A 109 -24.55 -1.98 -2.29
N PRO A 110 -23.27 -2.01 -1.84
CA PRO A 110 -23.01 -2.19 -0.42
C PRO A 110 -23.67 -1.08 0.39
N VAL A 111 -24.30 -1.45 1.51
CA VAL A 111 -24.96 -0.53 2.43
C VAL A 111 -24.14 -0.37 3.70
N SER A 112 -24.26 0.77 4.37
CA SER A 112 -23.59 0.98 5.66
C SER A 112 -24.06 -0.04 6.68
N CYS A 113 -23.13 -0.67 7.38
CA CYS A 113 -23.46 -1.66 8.41
C CYS A 113 -24.30 -1.02 9.54
N PRO A 114 -25.51 -1.53 9.82
CA PRO A 114 -26.37 -0.94 10.84
C PRO A 114 -25.79 -1.04 12.26
N THR A 115 -24.99 -2.07 12.53
CA THR A 115 -24.37 -2.30 13.84
C THR A 115 -23.31 -1.27 14.19
N CYS A 116 -22.48 -0.83 13.24
CA CYS A 116 -21.39 0.12 13.47
C CYS A 116 -21.60 1.44 12.72
N GLN A 117 -22.70 1.61 11.99
CA GLN A 117 -23.01 2.81 11.23
C GLN A 117 -21.87 3.24 10.27
N GLY A 118 -21.26 2.27 9.60
CA GLY A 118 -20.18 2.51 8.65
C GLY A 118 -18.79 2.57 9.27
N ARG A 119 -18.64 2.58 10.59
CA ARG A 119 -17.34 2.75 11.26
C ARG A 119 -16.44 1.50 11.20
N GLY A 120 -16.96 0.33 10.94
CA GLY A 120 -16.23 -0.94 10.93
C GLY A 120 -15.82 -1.45 12.32
N ARG A 121 -15.96 -0.63 13.37
CA ARG A 121 -15.56 -0.96 14.75
C ARG A 121 -16.70 -0.70 15.70
N VAL A 122 -16.73 -1.44 16.79
CA VAL A 122 -17.66 -1.24 17.90
C VAL A 122 -16.86 -1.03 19.19
N ARG A 123 -17.30 -0.09 20.00
CA ARG A 123 -16.72 0.17 21.32
C ARG A 123 -17.50 -0.61 22.36
N MET A 124 -16.78 -1.34 23.18
CA MET A 124 -17.32 -2.03 24.34
C MET A 124 -16.65 -1.48 25.58
N GLN A 125 -17.46 -1.07 26.54
CA GLN A 125 -16.99 -0.65 27.84
C GLN A 125 -16.93 -1.87 28.76
N GLN A 126 -15.74 -2.16 29.27
CA GLN A 126 -15.50 -3.24 30.24
C GLN A 126 -14.90 -2.62 31.51
N GLY A 127 -15.75 -2.29 32.49
CA GLY A 127 -15.36 -1.53 33.66
C GLY A 127 -14.91 -0.09 33.27
N PHE A 128 -13.70 0.27 33.66
CA PHE A 128 -13.11 1.60 33.35
C PHE A 128 -12.43 1.67 31.99
N PHE A 129 -12.32 0.57 31.26
CA PHE A 129 -11.63 0.52 29.98
C PHE A 129 -12.62 0.46 28.82
N THR A 130 -12.36 1.25 27.78
CA THR A 130 -13.05 1.18 26.51
C THR A 130 -12.21 0.37 25.53
N ILE A 131 -12.73 -0.76 25.07
CA ILE A 131 -12.06 -1.63 24.11
C ILE A 131 -12.72 -1.46 22.73
N GLU A 132 -11.96 -1.14 21.71
CA GLU A 132 -12.43 -1.15 20.34
C GLU A 132 -12.13 -2.51 19.70
N ARG A 133 -13.14 -3.09 19.05
CA ARG A 133 -12.98 -4.32 18.27
C ARG A 133 -13.65 -4.21 16.91
N ALA A 134 -13.21 -5.06 15.95
CA ALA A 134 -13.89 -5.16 14.68
C ALA A 134 -15.40 -5.45 14.87
N CYS A 135 -16.23 -4.76 14.11
CA CYS A 135 -17.67 -4.95 14.17
C CYS A 135 -18.05 -6.39 13.75
N PRO A 136 -18.73 -7.18 14.58
CA PRO A 136 -19.10 -8.54 14.24
C PRO A 136 -20.08 -8.62 13.07
N GLY A 137 -20.91 -7.59 12.87
CA GLY A 137 -21.89 -7.56 11.78
C GLY A 137 -21.29 -7.37 10.39
N CYS A 138 -20.13 -6.71 10.28
CA CYS A 138 -19.49 -6.48 8.98
C CYS A 138 -18.02 -6.97 8.93
N GLY A 139 -17.53 -7.63 9.97
CA GLY A 139 -16.14 -8.10 10.02
C GLY A 139 -15.10 -6.98 9.93
N GLY A 140 -15.44 -5.78 10.40
CA GLY A 140 -14.52 -4.63 10.34
C GLY A 140 -14.63 -3.76 9.09
N GLN A 141 -15.50 -4.11 8.14
CA GLN A 141 -15.55 -3.45 6.83
C GLN A 141 -16.42 -2.19 6.79
N GLY A 142 -17.25 -1.96 7.81
CA GLY A 142 -18.18 -0.82 7.84
C GLY A 142 -19.39 -0.96 6.92
N GLN A 143 -19.37 -1.87 5.97
CA GLN A 143 -20.42 -2.08 4.98
C GLN A 143 -20.85 -3.55 4.94
N VAL A 144 -22.09 -3.81 4.55
CA VAL A 144 -22.65 -5.14 4.32
C VAL A 144 -23.24 -5.20 2.92
N ILE A 145 -23.21 -6.38 2.32
CA ILE A 145 -23.79 -6.64 1.00
C ILE A 145 -25.02 -7.48 1.22
N GLU A 146 -26.20 -6.93 0.93
CA GLU A 146 -27.47 -7.63 1.08
C GLU A 146 -27.68 -8.68 -0.02
N SER A 147 -27.28 -8.32 -1.26
CA SER A 147 -27.36 -9.20 -2.43
C SER A 147 -25.94 -9.43 -2.97
N PRO A 148 -25.26 -10.52 -2.55
CA PRO A 148 -23.91 -10.82 -3.03
C PRO A 148 -23.93 -11.24 -4.50
N CYS A 149 -22.92 -10.81 -5.25
CA CYS A 149 -22.72 -11.20 -6.63
C CYS A 149 -22.44 -12.71 -6.75
N LYS A 150 -23.24 -13.42 -7.53
CA LYS A 150 -23.13 -14.88 -7.74
C LYS A 150 -21.80 -15.32 -8.37
N THR A 151 -21.14 -14.42 -9.12
CA THR A 151 -19.86 -14.73 -9.81
C THR A 151 -18.68 -14.71 -8.86
N CYS A 152 -18.71 -13.88 -7.81
CA CYS A 152 -17.58 -13.69 -6.89
C CYS A 152 -17.94 -13.90 -5.41
N ASP A 153 -19.15 -14.35 -5.09
CA ASP A 153 -19.66 -14.60 -3.73
C ASP A 153 -19.40 -13.44 -2.76
N GLY A 154 -19.62 -12.21 -3.25
CA GLY A 154 -19.39 -11.00 -2.45
C GLY A 154 -17.92 -10.58 -2.31
N ALA A 155 -16.96 -11.31 -2.88
CA ALA A 155 -15.53 -10.97 -2.79
C ALA A 155 -15.15 -9.73 -3.63
N GLY A 156 -15.92 -9.39 -4.65
CA GLY A 156 -15.64 -8.31 -5.59
C GLY A 156 -14.51 -8.61 -6.58
N ARG A 157 -13.90 -9.81 -6.52
CA ARG A 157 -12.80 -10.23 -7.39
C ARG A 157 -12.89 -11.71 -7.72
N VAL A 158 -12.31 -12.10 -8.86
CA VAL A 158 -12.27 -13.48 -9.36
C VAL A 158 -10.85 -13.81 -9.77
N HIS A 159 -10.45 -15.06 -9.65
CA HIS A 159 -9.13 -15.52 -10.09
C HIS A 159 -9.16 -15.79 -11.60
N ARG A 160 -8.28 -15.12 -12.35
CA ARG A 160 -8.12 -15.31 -13.80
C ARG A 160 -6.67 -15.14 -14.22
N GLU A 161 -6.31 -15.75 -15.32
CA GLU A 161 -5.05 -15.50 -15.99
C GLU A 161 -5.18 -14.26 -16.87
N LYS A 162 -4.30 -13.26 -16.66
CA LYS A 162 -4.24 -12.05 -17.47
C LYS A 162 -2.96 -12.04 -18.30
N THR A 163 -3.11 -11.82 -19.59
CA THR A 163 -1.98 -11.63 -20.51
C THR A 163 -1.61 -10.15 -20.54
N LEU A 164 -0.33 -9.84 -20.26
CA LEU A 164 0.22 -8.49 -20.24
C LEU A 164 1.33 -8.37 -21.26
N GLN A 165 1.35 -7.25 -21.99
CA GLN A 165 2.48 -6.86 -22.83
C GLN A 165 3.43 -5.99 -22.02
N VAL A 166 4.71 -6.35 -22.03
CA VAL A 166 5.77 -5.68 -21.29
C VAL A 166 6.86 -5.28 -22.25
N ASN A 167 7.22 -4.02 -22.25
CA ASN A 167 8.35 -3.53 -23.03
C ASN A 167 9.62 -3.60 -22.18
N ILE A 168 10.53 -4.47 -22.55
CA ILE A 168 11.84 -4.61 -21.93
C ILE A 168 12.77 -3.62 -22.64
N PRO A 169 13.26 -2.55 -21.96
CA PRO A 169 14.15 -1.58 -22.58
C PRO A 169 15.52 -2.21 -22.90
N SER A 170 16.29 -1.55 -23.74
CA SER A 170 17.66 -1.96 -24.09
C SER A 170 18.66 -1.56 -22.99
N GLY A 171 19.79 -2.28 -22.92
CA GLY A 171 20.90 -1.95 -22.03
C GLY A 171 20.69 -2.32 -20.56
N LEU A 172 19.85 -3.32 -20.29
CA LEU A 172 19.56 -3.76 -18.93
C LEU A 172 20.70 -4.52 -18.27
N GLU A 173 20.79 -4.38 -16.96
CA GLU A 173 21.66 -5.19 -16.10
C GLU A 173 20.91 -6.35 -15.48
N ASP A 174 21.67 -7.38 -15.07
CA ASP A 174 21.12 -8.50 -14.33
C ASP A 174 20.48 -8.03 -13.01
N GLY A 175 19.34 -8.61 -12.64
CA GLY A 175 18.58 -8.22 -11.47
C GLY A 175 17.77 -6.93 -11.62
N THR A 176 17.69 -6.35 -12.82
CA THR A 176 16.84 -5.17 -13.08
C THR A 176 15.38 -5.47 -12.79
N ARG A 177 14.67 -4.51 -12.16
CA ARG A 177 13.26 -4.61 -11.84
C ARG A 177 12.42 -3.65 -12.67
N ILE A 178 11.37 -4.18 -13.30
CA ILE A 178 10.36 -3.38 -13.99
C ILE A 178 9.09 -3.40 -13.15
N ARG A 179 8.54 -2.23 -12.85
CA ARG A 179 7.27 -2.07 -12.14
C ARG A 179 6.15 -1.76 -13.13
N LEU A 180 5.10 -2.54 -13.11
CA LEU A 180 3.85 -2.26 -13.80
C LEU A 180 2.81 -1.85 -12.76
N ALA A 181 2.55 -0.54 -12.69
CA ALA A 181 1.62 0.03 -11.72
C ALA A 181 0.19 -0.47 -11.96
N GLY A 182 -0.49 -0.89 -10.89
CA GLY A 182 -1.86 -1.39 -10.94
C GLY A 182 -2.04 -2.79 -11.57
N GLU A 183 -0.94 -3.47 -11.92
CA GLU A 183 -1.00 -4.81 -12.51
C GLU A 183 -0.75 -5.93 -11.49
N GLY A 184 -0.80 -5.62 -10.18
CA GLY A 184 -0.87 -6.59 -9.09
C GLY A 184 -2.25 -7.23 -8.96
N GLU A 185 -2.55 -7.80 -7.81
CA GLU A 185 -3.87 -8.32 -7.49
C GLU A 185 -4.91 -7.22 -7.35
N ALA A 186 -6.13 -7.47 -7.75
CA ALA A 186 -7.24 -6.58 -7.44
C ALA A 186 -7.52 -6.55 -5.92
N GLY A 187 -7.77 -5.38 -5.39
CA GLY A 187 -8.25 -5.23 -4.03
C GLY A 187 -9.62 -5.87 -3.83
N LYS A 188 -9.95 -6.19 -2.60
CA LYS A 188 -11.28 -6.72 -2.27
C LYS A 188 -12.31 -5.58 -2.33
N ARG A 189 -13.50 -5.87 -2.86
CA ARG A 189 -14.65 -4.95 -2.84
C ARG A 189 -14.34 -3.54 -3.32
N GLY A 190 -13.68 -3.45 -4.49
CA GLY A 190 -13.35 -2.15 -5.10
C GLY A 190 -12.13 -1.47 -4.50
N GLY A 191 -11.34 -2.15 -3.68
CA GLY A 191 -10.04 -1.67 -3.23
C GLY A 191 -9.08 -1.47 -4.41
N PRO A 192 -8.09 -0.56 -4.28
CA PRO A 192 -7.12 -0.33 -5.34
C PRO A 192 -6.31 -1.60 -5.62
N PRO A 193 -5.89 -1.85 -6.86
CA PRO A 193 -5.00 -2.96 -7.18
C PRO A 193 -3.60 -2.70 -6.62
N GLY A 194 -2.84 -3.76 -6.40
CA GLY A 194 -1.40 -3.71 -6.18
C GLY A 194 -0.62 -3.54 -7.49
N ASP A 195 0.69 -3.68 -7.42
CA ASP A 195 1.60 -3.56 -8.55
C ASP A 195 2.20 -4.93 -8.93
N LEU A 196 2.66 -5.04 -10.16
CA LEU A 196 3.43 -6.19 -10.60
C LEU A 196 4.90 -5.79 -10.77
N TYR A 197 5.78 -6.51 -10.09
CA TYR A 197 7.22 -6.35 -10.19
C TYR A 197 7.81 -7.51 -10.99
N ILE A 198 8.41 -7.18 -12.13
CA ILE A 198 9.11 -8.14 -12.98
C ILE A 198 10.60 -8.05 -12.66
N PHE A 199 11.16 -9.17 -12.24
CA PHE A 199 12.59 -9.31 -11.97
C PHE A 199 13.23 -9.99 -13.17
N LEU A 200 14.15 -9.29 -13.82
CA LEU A 200 14.86 -9.79 -14.98
C LEU A 200 16.16 -10.47 -14.54
N SER A 201 16.38 -11.66 -15.07
CA SER A 201 17.61 -12.41 -14.85
C SER A 201 18.23 -12.70 -16.22
N ILE A 202 19.50 -12.35 -16.39
CA ILE A 202 20.22 -12.63 -17.64
C ILE A 202 20.78 -14.03 -17.59
N THR A 203 20.33 -14.88 -18.51
CA THR A 203 20.87 -16.25 -18.61
C THR A 203 22.35 -16.22 -19.01
N PRO A 204 23.21 -17.08 -18.39
CA PRO A 204 24.62 -17.16 -18.74
C PRO A 204 24.80 -17.44 -20.24
N HIS A 205 25.59 -16.61 -20.90
CA HIS A 205 25.89 -16.80 -22.31
C HIS A 205 26.97 -17.86 -22.51
N ARG A 206 26.89 -18.61 -23.62
CA ARG A 206 27.79 -19.73 -23.92
C ARG A 206 29.28 -19.32 -24.00
N PHE A 207 29.55 -18.13 -24.54
CA PHE A 207 30.91 -17.67 -24.84
C PHE A 207 31.29 -16.41 -24.09
N PHE A 208 30.32 -15.56 -23.73
CA PHE A 208 30.57 -14.26 -23.14
C PHE A 208 30.25 -14.24 -21.66
N GLN A 209 31.16 -13.63 -20.90
CA GLN A 209 30.90 -13.22 -19.52
C GLN A 209 30.77 -11.71 -19.50
N ARG A 210 29.72 -11.20 -18.89
CA ARG A 210 29.46 -9.77 -18.75
C ARG A 210 29.89 -9.28 -17.37
N GLU A 211 30.67 -8.22 -17.32
CA GLU A 211 30.98 -7.47 -16.10
C GLU A 211 30.69 -5.99 -16.37
N GLY A 212 29.55 -5.52 -15.83
CA GLY A 212 29.08 -4.17 -16.13
C GLY A 212 28.82 -3.96 -17.62
N ALA A 213 29.55 -3.04 -18.24
CA ALA A 213 29.45 -2.74 -19.68
C ALA A 213 30.40 -3.57 -20.55
N ASN A 214 31.32 -4.35 -19.96
CA ASN A 214 32.35 -5.10 -20.69
C ASN A 214 31.89 -6.54 -20.93
N LEU A 215 32.29 -7.10 -22.08
CA LEU A 215 32.14 -8.49 -22.44
C LEU A 215 33.49 -9.15 -22.56
N TYR A 216 33.68 -10.27 -21.90
CA TYR A 216 34.88 -11.09 -21.92
C TYR A 216 34.59 -12.41 -22.61
N CYS A 217 35.51 -12.86 -23.43
CA CYS A 217 35.47 -14.15 -24.11
C CYS A 217 36.78 -14.90 -23.85
N ARG A 218 36.70 -16.17 -23.54
CA ARG A 218 37.89 -17.03 -23.53
C ARG A 218 38.04 -17.64 -24.92
N VAL A 219 39.17 -17.39 -25.51
CA VAL A 219 39.60 -17.96 -26.80
C VAL A 219 40.46 -19.16 -26.56
#